data_56989d3db0a9cfddd2c524e8531a2b76
#
_entry.id   56989d3db0a9cfddd2c524e8531a2b76
#
_cell.length_a   1.000
_cell.length_b   1.000
_cell.length_c   1.000
_cell.angle_alpha   90.00
_cell.angle_beta   90.00
_cell.angle_gamma   90.00
#
_symmetry.space_group_name_H-M   'P 1'
#
loop_
_entity.id
_entity.type
_entity.pdbx_description
1 polymer ?
#
loop_
_entity_poly.entity_id
_entity_poly.type
_entity_poly.pdbx_seq_one_letter_code
_entity_poly.pdbx_strand_id
1 'polypeptide(L)'
;MRDRRTEILDGQARAISQYLVQLQARMAQLQEQMRRFRPYAANPSAPALPKSLADDVAHTLTDVRAQERALASKQDEVAQTRRQFEDDISRFKELKAGSGSH
;
A
#
# COMPACT_ATOMS: atom_id res chain seq x y z
N MET A 1 -23.19 -11.78 -5.47
CA MET A 1 -22.61 -11.32 -6.74
C MET A 1 -21.54 -10.26 -6.46
N ARG A 2 -20.34 -10.49 -6.92
CA ARG A 2 -19.24 -9.54 -6.72
C ARG A 2 -19.33 -8.40 -7.73
N ASP A 3 -19.15 -7.18 -7.25
CA ASP A 3 -19.02 -6.02 -8.12
C ASP A 3 -17.67 -6.09 -8.84
N ARG A 4 -17.69 -5.99 -10.17
CA ARG A 4 -16.51 -6.03 -11.02
C ARG A 4 -15.50 -4.93 -10.67
N ARG A 5 -15.99 -3.74 -10.28
CA ARG A 5 -15.14 -2.63 -9.87
C ARG A 5 -14.34 -2.98 -8.61
N THR A 6 -14.97 -3.66 -7.65
CA THR A 6 -14.31 -4.10 -6.43
C THR A 6 -13.20 -5.10 -6.74
N GLU A 7 -13.43 -6.03 -7.67
CA GLU A 7 -12.42 -7.00 -8.09
C GLU A 7 -11.20 -6.34 -8.71
N ILE A 8 -11.41 -5.33 -9.56
CA ILE A 8 -10.33 -4.56 -10.18
C ILE A 8 -9.52 -3.82 -9.12
N LEU A 9 -10.19 -3.13 -8.20
CA LEU A 9 -9.55 -2.40 -7.12
C LEU A 9 -8.79 -3.32 -6.17
N ASP A 10 -9.35 -4.47 -5.82
CA ASP A 10 -8.68 -5.48 -5.00
C ASP A 10 -7.42 -6.02 -5.70
N GLY A 11 -7.49 -6.23 -7.01
CA GLY A 11 -6.34 -6.65 -7.81
C GLY A 11 -5.24 -5.60 -7.82
N GLN A 12 -5.59 -4.33 -7.96
CA GLN A 12 -4.65 -3.22 -7.90
C GLN A 12 -4.02 -3.10 -6.51
N ALA A 13 -4.82 -3.24 -5.45
CA ALA A 13 -4.32 -3.22 -4.07
C ALA A 13 -3.33 -4.35 -3.81
N ARG A 14 -3.60 -5.55 -4.31
CA ARG A 14 -2.68 -6.69 -4.19
C ARG A 14 -1.35 -6.44 -4.90
N ALA A 15 -1.41 -5.88 -6.12
CA ALA A 15 -0.19 -5.55 -6.87
C ALA A 15 0.66 -4.53 -6.11
N ILE A 16 0.04 -3.51 -5.52
CA ILE A 16 0.74 -2.52 -4.70
C ILE A 16 1.36 -3.18 -3.46
N SER A 17 0.62 -4.07 -2.79
CA SER A 17 1.11 -4.79 -1.61
C SER A 17 2.33 -5.65 -1.94
N GLN A 18 2.32 -6.35 -3.08
CA GLN A 18 3.45 -7.16 -3.52
C GLN A 18 4.68 -6.30 -3.82
N TYR A 19 4.49 -5.18 -4.48
CA TYR A 19 5.56 -4.23 -4.75
C TYR A 19 6.12 -3.64 -3.45
N LEU A 20 5.25 -3.32 -2.50
CA LEU A 20 5.64 -2.84 -1.18
C LEU A 20 6.54 -3.83 -0.44
N VAL A 21 6.19 -5.12 -0.49
CA VAL A 21 7.02 -6.18 0.12
C VAL A 21 8.43 -6.18 -0.49
N GLN A 22 8.54 -6.03 -1.82
CA GLN A 22 9.83 -5.96 -2.49
C GLN A 22 10.63 -4.72 -2.07
N LEU A 23 9.98 -3.57 -1.96
CA LEU A 23 10.62 -2.32 -1.52
C LEU A 23 11.10 -2.44 -0.07
N GLN A 24 10.31 -3.03 0.80
CA GLN A 24 10.68 -3.25 2.20
C GLN A 24 11.87 -4.20 2.33
N ALA A 25 11.92 -5.24 1.51
CA ALA A 25 13.07 -6.15 1.46
C ALA A 25 14.33 -5.42 0.99
N ARG A 26 14.21 -4.56 -0.04
CA ARG A 26 15.31 -3.73 -0.51
C ARG A 26 15.79 -2.77 0.59
N MET A 27 14.85 -2.14 1.29
CA MET A 27 15.19 -1.24 2.40
C MET A 27 15.98 -1.98 3.50
N ALA A 28 15.58 -3.19 3.85
CA ALA A 28 16.28 -4.02 4.83
C ALA A 28 17.72 -4.33 4.38
N GLN A 29 17.91 -4.65 3.09
CA GLN A 29 19.24 -4.88 2.52
C GLN A 29 20.10 -3.61 2.58
N LEU A 30 19.54 -2.47 2.24
CA LEU A 30 20.25 -1.18 2.28
C LEU A 30 20.64 -0.83 3.72
N GLN A 31 19.75 -1.04 4.68
CA GLN A 31 20.04 -0.82 6.10
C GLN A 31 21.15 -1.72 6.60
N GLU A 32 21.20 -2.97 6.15
CA GLU A 32 22.27 -3.89 6.48
C GLU A 32 23.61 -3.39 5.92
N GLN A 33 23.64 -2.88 4.69
CA GLN A 33 24.83 -2.28 4.09
C GLN A 33 25.28 -1.02 4.87
N MET A 34 24.34 -0.21 5.34
CA MET A 34 24.65 1.00 6.12
C MET A 34 25.44 0.70 7.39
N ARG A 35 25.26 -0.47 7.98
CA ARG A 35 25.96 -0.86 9.23
C ARG A 35 27.47 -0.96 9.07
N ARG A 36 27.96 -1.03 7.85
CA ARG A 36 29.41 -1.08 7.55
C ARG A 36 30.06 0.30 7.57
N PHE A 37 29.27 1.35 7.65
CA PHE A 37 29.73 2.73 7.50
C PHE A 37 29.34 3.59 8.70
N ARG A 38 30.16 4.65 8.96
CA ARG A 38 29.80 5.64 9.96
C ARG A 38 28.59 6.46 9.48
N PRO A 39 27.68 6.88 10.36
CA PRO A 39 27.70 6.74 11.82
C PRO A 39 27.10 5.42 12.35
N TYR A 40 26.74 4.49 11.47
CA TYR A 40 26.00 3.27 11.85
C TYR A 40 26.90 2.11 12.24
N ALA A 41 28.18 2.13 11.85
CA ALA A 41 29.14 1.09 12.20
C ALA A 41 29.55 1.20 13.66
N ALA A 42 29.75 0.05 14.31
CA ALA A 42 30.28 0.00 15.67
C ALA A 42 31.72 0.45 15.75
N ASN A 43 32.51 0.23 14.68
CA ASN A 43 33.92 0.62 14.63
C ASN A 43 34.05 2.10 14.27
N PRO A 44 34.65 2.95 15.17
CA PRO A 44 34.83 4.35 14.87
C PRO A 44 35.79 4.65 13.71
N SER A 45 36.58 3.66 13.29
CA SER A 45 37.49 3.76 12.14
C SER A 45 36.81 3.40 10.82
N ALA A 46 35.54 2.99 10.82
CA ALA A 46 34.82 2.65 9.59
C ALA A 46 34.74 3.86 8.65
N PRO A 47 34.71 3.64 7.33
CA PRO A 47 34.55 4.72 6.37
C PRO A 47 33.19 5.41 6.51
N ALA A 48 33.11 6.63 6.05
CA ALA A 48 31.85 7.37 6.05
C ALA A 48 30.85 6.77 5.05
N LEU A 49 29.56 6.90 5.35
CA LEU A 49 28.50 6.41 4.48
C LEU A 49 28.62 7.02 3.09
N PRO A 50 28.72 6.19 2.01
CA PRO A 50 28.78 6.73 0.65
C PRO A 50 27.49 7.48 0.29
N LYS A 51 27.63 8.54 -0.46
CA LYS A 51 26.49 9.33 -0.93
C LYS A 51 25.51 8.49 -1.74
N SER A 52 26.03 7.61 -2.61
CA SER A 52 25.18 6.74 -3.43
C SER A 52 24.30 5.83 -2.58
N LEU A 53 24.83 5.30 -1.47
CA LEU A 53 24.04 4.46 -0.56
C LEU A 53 22.99 5.30 0.17
N ALA A 54 23.35 6.49 0.62
CA ALA A 54 22.41 7.41 1.26
C ALA A 54 21.28 7.81 0.30
N ASP A 55 21.60 8.08 -0.96
CA ASP A 55 20.62 8.41 -2.00
C ASP A 55 19.67 7.23 -2.26
N ASP A 56 20.21 6.01 -2.35
CA ASP A 56 19.41 4.80 -2.56
C ASP A 56 18.43 4.56 -1.40
N VAL A 57 18.87 4.78 -0.17
CA VAL A 57 18.01 4.68 1.01
C VAL A 57 16.90 5.72 0.95
N ALA A 58 17.23 6.97 0.63
CA ALA A 58 16.26 8.06 0.54
C ALA A 58 15.22 7.80 -0.55
N HIS A 59 15.65 7.36 -1.74
CA HIS A 59 14.75 7.03 -2.84
C HIS A 59 13.83 5.85 -2.50
N THR A 60 14.39 4.80 -1.90
CA THR A 60 13.60 3.62 -1.52
C THR A 60 12.57 3.99 -0.46
N LEU A 61 12.92 4.81 0.52
CA LEU A 61 11.99 5.27 1.55
C LEU A 61 10.86 6.11 0.93
N THR A 62 11.18 6.98 -0.01
CA THR A 62 10.18 7.78 -0.74
C THR A 62 9.21 6.87 -1.49
N ASP A 63 9.73 5.84 -2.16
CA ASP A 63 8.91 4.87 -2.89
C ASP A 63 8.02 4.07 -1.94
N VAL A 64 8.55 3.62 -0.80
CA VAL A 64 7.76 2.91 0.22
C VAL A 64 6.58 3.78 0.67
N ARG A 65 6.84 5.03 1.02
CA ARG A 65 5.79 5.96 1.48
C ARG A 65 4.75 6.23 0.40
N ALA A 66 5.18 6.37 -0.85
CA ALA A 66 4.27 6.58 -1.97
C ALA A 66 3.36 5.36 -2.18
N GLN A 67 3.92 4.15 -2.09
CA GLN A 67 3.15 2.92 -2.25
C GLN A 67 2.21 2.67 -1.06
N GLU A 68 2.63 3.01 0.15
CA GLU A 68 1.75 2.93 1.32
C GLU A 68 0.52 3.84 1.16
N ARG A 69 0.72 5.07 0.68
CA ARG A 69 -0.38 6.00 0.39
C ARG A 69 -1.28 5.48 -0.72
N ALA A 70 -0.69 4.93 -1.79
CA ALA A 70 -1.45 4.36 -2.90
C ALA A 70 -2.28 3.16 -2.43
N LEU A 71 -1.73 2.31 -1.58
CA LEU A 71 -2.46 1.17 -1.01
C LEU A 71 -3.63 1.64 -0.16
N ALA A 72 -3.40 2.60 0.73
CA ALA A 72 -4.45 3.16 1.58
C ALA A 72 -5.58 3.76 0.73
N SER A 73 -5.23 4.48 -0.34
CA SER A 73 -6.21 5.06 -1.26
C SER A 73 -7.04 3.98 -1.97
N LYS A 74 -6.41 2.89 -2.43
CA LYS A 74 -7.13 1.79 -3.07
C LYS A 74 -8.04 1.05 -2.10
N GLN A 75 -7.59 0.82 -0.88
CA GLN A 75 -8.41 0.20 0.16
C GLN A 75 -9.62 1.06 0.52
N ASP A 76 -9.45 2.37 0.54
CA ASP A 76 -10.52 3.32 0.77
C ASP A 76 -11.54 3.31 -0.37
N GLU A 77 -11.07 3.29 -1.62
CA GLU A 77 -11.93 3.16 -2.80
C GLU A 77 -12.75 1.86 -2.77
N VAL A 78 -12.12 0.76 -2.38
CA VAL A 78 -12.81 -0.55 -2.21
C VAL A 78 -13.91 -0.43 -1.17
N ALA A 79 -13.60 0.16 -0.02
CA ALA A 79 -14.58 0.32 1.06
C ALA A 79 -15.76 1.20 0.62
N GLN A 80 -15.50 2.30 -0.09
CA GLN A 80 -16.54 3.17 -0.61
C GLN A 80 -17.41 2.47 -1.64
N THR A 81 -16.80 1.72 -2.56
CA THR A 81 -17.53 0.98 -3.59
C THR A 81 -18.42 -0.09 -2.98
N ARG A 82 -17.94 -0.80 -1.96
CA ARG A 82 -18.74 -1.80 -1.24
C ARG A 82 -19.91 -1.17 -0.53
N ARG A 83 -19.72 -0.03 0.12
CA ARG A 83 -20.80 0.69 0.79
C ARG A 83 -21.88 1.15 -0.19
N GLN A 84 -21.48 1.69 -1.35
CA GLN A 84 -22.43 2.08 -2.39
C GLN A 84 -23.24 0.89 -2.89
N PHE A 85 -22.57 -0.23 -3.11
CA PHE A 85 -23.22 -1.46 -3.57
C PHE A 85 -24.23 -1.97 -2.54
N GLU A 86 -23.87 -1.96 -1.26
CA GLU A 86 -24.74 -2.36 -0.15
C GLU A 86 -25.94 -1.41 -0.02
N ASP A 87 -25.71 -0.11 -0.13
CA ASP A 87 -26.76 0.90 -0.11
C ASP A 87 -27.74 0.71 -1.27
N ASP A 88 -27.24 0.44 -2.47
CA ASP A 88 -28.07 0.20 -3.65
C ASP A 88 -28.92 -1.05 -3.47
N ILE A 89 -28.35 -2.11 -2.91
CA ILE A 89 -29.11 -3.33 -2.59
C ILE A 89 -30.19 -3.05 -1.55
N SER A 90 -29.89 -2.30 -0.50
CA SER A 90 -30.84 -1.93 0.53
C SER A 90 -32.01 -1.13 -0.05
N ARG A 91 -31.72 -0.14 -0.89
CA ARG A 91 -32.74 0.65 -1.59
C ARG A 91 -33.62 -0.22 -2.45
N PHE A 92 -33.02 -1.13 -3.20
CA PHE A 92 -33.76 -2.04 -4.07
C PHE A 92 -34.72 -2.91 -3.26
N LYS A 93 -34.26 -3.43 -2.13
CA LYS A 93 -35.08 -4.23 -1.21
C LYS A 93 -36.24 -3.43 -0.63
N GLU A 94 -35.99 -2.18 -0.23
CA GLU A 94 -37.01 -1.28 0.29
C GLU A 94 -38.08 -0.97 -0.77
N LEU A 95 -37.67 -0.65 -1.98
CA LEU A 95 -38.60 -0.38 -3.09
C LEU A 95 -39.44 -1.61 -3.42
N LYS A 96 -38.83 -2.78 -3.44
CA LYS A 96 -39.52 -4.03 -3.70
C LYS A 96 -40.51 -4.38 -2.59
N ALA A 97 -40.15 -4.16 -1.33
CA ALA A 97 -41.04 -4.36 -0.19
C ALA A 97 -42.20 -3.39 -0.22
N GLY A 98 -41.94 -2.11 -0.56
CA GLY A 98 -42.98 -1.08 -0.72
C GLY A 98 -43.96 -1.43 -1.83
N SER A 99 -43.48 -1.95 -2.97
CA SER A 99 -44.32 -2.41 -4.06
C SER A 99 -45.16 -3.62 -3.70
N GLY A 100 -44.62 -4.50 -2.86
CA GLY A 100 -45.28 -5.73 -2.44
C GLY A 100 -46.35 -5.53 -1.37
N SER A 101 -46.43 -4.35 -0.76
CA SER A 101 -47.39 -4.06 0.30
C SER A 101 -48.75 -3.54 -0.21
N HIS A 102 -48.94 -3.55 -1.51
CA HIS A 102 -50.27 -3.26 -2.11
C HIS A 102 -51.08 -4.56 -2.30
#